data_143524d947bf86d7a484afb0a03409da
#
_entry.id   143524d947bf86d7a484afb0a03409da
#
_cell.length_a   1.000
_cell.length_b   1.000
_cell.length_c   1.000
_cell.angle_alpha   90.00
_cell.angle_beta   90.00
_cell.angle_gamma   90.00
#
_symmetry.space_group_name_H-M   'P 1'
#
loop_
_entity.id
_entity.type
_entity.pdbx_description
1 polymer ?
#
loop_
_entity_poly.entity_id
_entity_poly.type
_entity_poly.pdbx_seq_one_letter_code
_entity_poly.pdbx_strand_id
1 'polypeptide(L)'
;MLHKRDRRKKESRQPGLFETGGAPPGGYAVMHCDGACSGNPGRAGIGVVINPAGGEAGHAEGNRQRRISEYIGIATNNIAEYSALIRGLEEARSMGIRKIKIFLDSELLVKQMNGIYRVRNGRLVPLFNRAKEILEAFESYKITHIRRERNKEADSLARQAVGRS
;
A
#
# COMPACT_ATOMS: atom_id res chain seq x y z
N MET A 1 21.63 -41.21 -26.55
CA MET A 1 20.50 -41.10 -25.61
C MET A 1 20.38 -39.64 -25.15
N LEU A 2 19.44 -38.90 -25.72
CA LEU A 2 19.23 -37.49 -25.49
C LEU A 2 18.14 -37.31 -24.41
N HIS A 3 18.50 -36.79 -23.25
CA HIS A 3 17.55 -36.43 -22.23
C HIS A 3 16.92 -35.07 -22.56
N LYS A 4 15.66 -35.05 -22.97
CA LYS A 4 14.83 -33.87 -23.08
C LYS A 4 14.53 -33.33 -21.68
N ARG A 5 15.04 -32.13 -21.37
CA ARG A 5 14.61 -31.34 -20.19
C ARG A 5 13.28 -30.67 -20.48
N ASP A 6 12.27 -31.13 -19.79
CA ASP A 6 10.93 -30.58 -19.77
C ASP A 6 10.94 -29.22 -19.07
N ARG A 7 10.79 -28.13 -19.85
CA ARG A 7 10.60 -26.78 -19.33
C ARG A 7 9.12 -26.57 -19.05
N ARG A 8 8.68 -26.84 -17.84
CA ARG A 8 7.35 -26.44 -17.41
C ARG A 8 7.29 -24.92 -17.30
N LYS A 9 6.56 -24.29 -18.21
CA LYS A 9 6.11 -22.90 -18.12
C LYS A 9 5.26 -22.76 -16.86
N LYS A 10 5.70 -21.89 -15.95
CA LYS A 10 4.85 -21.36 -14.87
C LYS A 10 3.85 -20.41 -15.52
N GLU A 11 2.64 -20.87 -15.73
CA GLU A 11 1.51 -20.00 -16.06
C GLU A 11 1.18 -19.16 -14.84
N SER A 12 1.26 -17.84 -15.02
CA SER A 12 0.76 -16.86 -14.09
C SER A 12 -0.76 -16.93 -14.07
N ARG A 13 -1.33 -17.55 -13.04
CA ARG A 13 -2.77 -17.52 -12.79
C ARG A 13 -3.18 -16.11 -12.38
N GLN A 14 -3.82 -15.39 -13.28
CA GLN A 14 -4.66 -14.26 -12.92
C GLN A 14 -5.89 -14.80 -12.20
N PRO A 15 -6.24 -14.30 -10.99
CA PRO A 15 -7.51 -14.69 -10.38
C PRO A 15 -8.65 -14.05 -11.17
N GLY A 16 -9.56 -14.90 -11.63
CA GLY A 16 -10.75 -14.50 -12.34
C GLY A 16 -11.67 -13.59 -11.52
N LEU A 17 -12.35 -12.68 -12.23
CA LEU A 17 -13.45 -11.86 -11.74
C LEU A 17 -14.60 -12.75 -11.24
N PHE A 18 -15.28 -12.26 -10.18
CA PHE A 18 -16.55 -12.69 -9.60
C PHE A 18 -16.51 -13.90 -8.65
N GLU A 19 -16.51 -13.60 -7.35
CA GLU A 19 -17.30 -14.35 -6.38
C GLU A 19 -18.09 -13.40 -5.48
N THR A 20 -19.38 -13.39 -5.68
CA THR A 20 -20.38 -12.91 -4.72
C THR A 20 -20.60 -14.00 -3.69
N GLY A 21 -20.32 -13.73 -2.43
CA GLY A 21 -20.68 -14.63 -1.34
C GLY A 21 -19.65 -14.69 -0.23
N GLY A 22 -20.03 -14.26 0.98
CA GLY A 22 -19.44 -14.53 2.29
C GLY A 22 -17.93 -14.48 2.41
N ALA A 23 -17.39 -13.50 3.13
CA ALA A 23 -15.96 -13.44 3.43
C ALA A 23 -15.48 -14.74 4.08
N PRO A 24 -14.51 -15.48 3.48
CA PRO A 24 -13.93 -16.64 4.13
C PRO A 24 -13.15 -16.20 5.38
N PRO A 25 -12.94 -17.09 6.36
CA PRO A 25 -12.04 -16.80 7.48
C PRO A 25 -10.66 -16.48 6.93
N GLY A 26 -10.22 -15.22 7.06
CA GLY A 26 -9.03 -14.68 6.42
C GLY A 26 -9.32 -13.59 5.38
N GLY A 27 -10.31 -12.73 5.64
CA GLY A 27 -10.64 -11.58 4.79
C GLY A 27 -9.45 -10.64 4.56
N TYR A 28 -9.59 -9.74 3.58
CA TYR A 28 -8.59 -8.71 3.30
C TYR A 28 -8.62 -7.61 4.35
N ALA A 29 -7.46 -7.25 4.88
CA ALA A 29 -7.29 -5.96 5.53
C ALA A 29 -7.43 -4.83 4.51
N VAL A 30 -7.83 -3.66 4.95
CA VAL A 30 -7.97 -2.46 4.12
C VAL A 30 -6.99 -1.39 4.59
N MET A 31 -6.17 -0.88 3.69
CA MET A 31 -5.22 0.17 3.97
C MET A 31 -5.48 1.38 3.08
N HIS A 32 -5.52 2.56 3.70
CA HIS A 32 -5.49 3.85 3.04
C HIS A 32 -4.19 4.55 3.37
N CYS A 33 -3.53 5.15 2.42
CA CYS A 33 -2.34 5.97 2.68
C CYS A 33 -2.28 7.19 1.76
N ASP A 34 -1.60 8.22 2.25
CA ASP A 34 -1.39 9.48 1.56
C ASP A 34 -0.10 10.13 2.03
N GLY A 35 0.51 10.94 1.15
CA GLY A 35 1.65 11.79 1.44
C GLY A 35 1.28 13.26 1.23
N ALA A 36 1.74 14.13 2.12
CA ALA A 36 1.53 15.57 2.02
C ALA A 36 2.87 16.31 2.08
N CYS A 37 2.98 17.36 1.27
CA CYS A 37 4.10 18.28 1.28
C CYS A 37 3.63 19.73 1.42
N SER A 38 4.38 20.51 2.20
CA SER A 38 4.29 21.98 2.22
C SER A 38 5.36 22.53 1.29
N GLY A 39 5.01 22.69 0.01
CA GLY A 39 5.95 22.92 -1.10
C GLY A 39 6.36 21.61 -1.80
N ASN A 40 6.95 21.71 -2.99
CA ASN A 40 7.33 20.53 -3.79
C ASN A 40 8.71 20.75 -4.49
N PRO A 41 9.84 20.43 -3.83
CA PRO A 41 9.99 19.80 -2.54
C PRO A 41 9.66 20.72 -1.35
N GLY A 42 9.37 20.12 -0.21
CA GLY A 42 9.08 20.84 1.02
C GLY A 42 8.95 19.90 2.21
N ARG A 43 8.54 20.45 3.35
CA ARG A 43 8.27 19.65 4.55
C ARG A 43 7.20 18.62 4.22
N ALA A 44 7.48 17.37 4.50
CA ALA A 44 6.64 16.26 4.09
C ALA A 44 6.21 15.39 5.27
N GLY A 45 5.00 14.87 5.17
CA GLY A 45 4.42 13.96 6.13
C GLY A 45 3.66 12.84 5.43
N ILE A 46 3.49 11.75 6.16
CA ILE A 46 2.73 10.59 5.71
C ILE A 46 1.58 10.29 6.63
N GLY A 47 0.50 9.78 6.06
CA GLY A 47 -0.68 9.30 6.76
C GLY A 47 -1.06 7.92 6.29
N VAL A 48 -1.31 7.01 7.24
CA VAL A 48 -1.72 5.63 6.95
C VAL A 48 -2.84 5.24 7.91
N VAL A 49 -3.84 4.55 7.37
CA VAL A 49 -4.93 3.92 8.13
C VAL A 49 -5.03 2.47 7.71
N ILE A 50 -4.92 1.54 8.65
CA ILE A 50 -5.05 0.11 8.40
C ILE A 50 -6.21 -0.43 9.23
N ASN A 51 -7.18 -1.03 8.54
CA ASN A 51 -8.29 -1.75 9.14
C ASN A 51 -8.07 -3.26 8.91
N PRO A 52 -7.77 -4.03 9.97
CA PRO A 52 -7.62 -5.47 9.84
C PRO A 52 -8.90 -6.15 9.35
N ALA A 53 -8.77 -7.32 8.73
CA ALA A 53 -9.91 -8.12 8.32
C ALA A 53 -10.73 -8.58 9.55
N GLY A 54 -12.06 -8.48 9.48
CA GLY A 54 -12.95 -8.90 10.58
C GLY A 54 -13.13 -7.87 11.69
N GLY A 55 -12.78 -6.60 11.45
CA GLY A 55 -12.90 -5.50 12.41
C GLY A 55 -14.33 -5.00 12.64
N GLU A 56 -15.25 -5.88 13.05
CA GLU A 56 -16.31 -5.49 13.95
C GLU A 56 -15.80 -5.65 15.40
N ALA A 57 -16.06 -4.64 16.22
CA ALA A 57 -15.60 -4.43 17.57
C ALA A 57 -15.55 -5.70 18.45
N GLY A 58 -14.47 -6.44 18.43
CA GLY A 58 -14.28 -7.70 19.17
C GLY A 58 -12.83 -7.89 19.60
N HIS A 59 -12.48 -7.38 20.71
CA HIS A 59 -11.62 -7.79 21.83
C HIS A 59 -10.31 -8.59 21.64
N ALA A 60 -9.71 -8.69 20.45
CA ALA A 60 -8.34 -9.16 20.36
C ALA A 60 -7.40 -7.97 20.04
N GLU A 61 -6.34 -7.78 20.81
CA GLU A 61 -5.39 -6.66 20.63
C GLU A 61 -4.82 -6.55 19.21
N GLY A 62 -4.80 -7.64 18.45
CA GLY A 62 -4.35 -7.68 17.06
C GLY A 62 -5.34 -7.18 16.01
N ASN A 63 -6.59 -6.88 16.39
CA ASN A 63 -7.66 -6.53 15.45
C ASN A 63 -8.07 -5.05 15.51
N ARG A 64 -7.23 -4.18 16.08
CA ARG A 64 -7.51 -2.75 16.17
C ARG A 64 -7.03 -2.01 14.94
N GLN A 65 -7.81 -1.02 14.51
CA GLN A 65 -7.40 -0.07 13.49
C GLN A 65 -6.05 0.56 13.89
N ARG A 66 -5.14 0.63 12.93
CA ARG A 66 -3.85 1.32 13.09
C ARG A 66 -3.86 2.63 12.31
N ARG A 67 -3.44 3.70 12.96
CA ARG A 67 -3.27 5.02 12.37
C ARG A 67 -1.84 5.48 12.53
N ILE A 68 -1.25 6.00 11.46
CA ILE A 68 0.12 6.50 11.42
C ILE A 68 0.11 7.92 10.89
N SER A 69 0.79 8.82 11.59
CA SER A 69 1.03 10.19 11.17
C SER A 69 2.48 10.53 11.51
N GLU A 70 3.36 10.54 10.49
CA GLU A 70 4.81 10.69 10.68
C GLU A 70 5.37 11.79 9.76
N TYR A 71 6.20 12.66 10.33
CA TYR A 71 7.00 13.61 9.57
C TYR A 71 8.22 12.90 8.96
N ILE A 72 8.49 13.13 7.68
CA ILE A 72 9.56 12.43 6.94
C ILE A 72 10.68 13.36 6.45
N GLY A 73 10.70 14.61 6.91
CA GLY A 73 11.71 15.58 6.48
C GLY A 73 11.30 16.34 5.22
N ILE A 74 12.29 16.75 4.44
CA ILE A 74 12.08 17.46 3.17
C ILE A 74 12.00 16.45 2.04
N ALA A 75 10.90 16.45 1.31
CA ALA A 75 10.69 15.53 0.19
C ALA A 75 9.79 16.15 -0.87
N THR A 76 9.74 15.52 -2.05
CA THR A 76 8.73 15.81 -3.06
C THR A 76 7.41 15.10 -2.72
N ASN A 77 6.32 15.55 -3.30
CA ASN A 77 5.02 14.92 -3.10
C ASN A 77 5.04 13.43 -3.48
N ASN A 78 5.63 13.07 -4.61
CA ASN A 78 5.74 11.67 -5.03
C ASN A 78 6.56 10.81 -4.06
N ILE A 79 7.66 11.34 -3.50
CA ILE A 79 8.43 10.63 -2.47
C ILE A 79 7.58 10.42 -1.22
N ALA A 80 6.82 11.42 -0.79
CA ALA A 80 5.94 11.30 0.38
C ALA A 80 4.87 10.23 0.17
N GLU A 81 4.25 10.14 -1.01
CA GLU A 81 3.26 9.13 -1.35
C GLU A 81 3.85 7.71 -1.35
N TYR A 82 5.02 7.50 -1.95
CA TYR A 82 5.73 6.22 -1.87
C TYR A 82 6.13 5.85 -0.44
N SER A 83 6.59 6.83 0.34
CA SER A 83 6.96 6.63 1.73
C SER A 83 5.76 6.20 2.59
N ALA A 84 4.59 6.79 2.35
CA ALA A 84 3.34 6.41 3.01
C ALA A 84 2.96 4.95 2.69
N LEU A 85 3.04 4.56 1.41
CA LEU A 85 2.80 3.19 0.98
C LEU A 85 3.75 2.21 1.66
N ILE A 86 5.05 2.47 1.62
CA ILE A 86 6.08 1.61 2.22
C ILE A 86 5.86 1.46 3.72
N ARG A 87 5.67 2.58 4.43
CA ARG A 87 5.47 2.56 5.88
C ARG A 87 4.21 1.79 6.27
N GLY A 88 3.13 1.96 5.50
CA GLY A 88 1.89 1.22 5.69
C GLY A 88 2.05 -0.28 5.45
N LEU A 89 2.77 -0.69 4.41
CA LEU A 89 3.04 -2.10 4.11
C LEU A 89 3.92 -2.75 5.19
N GLU A 90 4.93 -2.04 5.69
CA GLU A 90 5.77 -2.52 6.80
C GLU A 90 4.95 -2.72 8.09
N GLU A 91 4.08 -1.77 8.40
CA GLU A 91 3.16 -1.89 9.54
C GLU A 91 2.19 -3.07 9.37
N ALA A 92 1.57 -3.21 8.20
CA ALA A 92 0.66 -4.31 7.92
C ALA A 92 1.34 -5.68 8.07
N ARG A 93 2.60 -5.80 7.64
CA ARG A 93 3.39 -7.02 7.88
C ARG A 93 3.62 -7.28 9.36
N SER A 94 3.98 -6.25 10.14
CA SER A 94 4.20 -6.38 11.59
C SER A 94 2.93 -6.79 12.32
N MET A 95 1.76 -6.44 11.79
CA MET A 95 0.44 -6.87 12.29
C MET A 95 0.07 -8.30 11.88
N GLY A 96 0.90 -9.01 11.10
CA GLY A 96 0.61 -10.35 10.62
C GLY A 96 -0.41 -10.41 9.48
N ILE A 97 -0.71 -9.29 8.83
CA ILE A 97 -1.65 -9.22 7.71
C ILE A 97 -1.05 -9.95 6.50
N ARG A 98 -1.79 -10.90 5.94
CA ARG A 98 -1.38 -11.73 4.79
C ARG A 98 -2.08 -11.33 3.50
N LYS A 99 -3.29 -10.75 3.59
CA LYS A 99 -4.10 -10.30 2.45
C LYS A 99 -4.51 -8.86 2.65
N ILE A 100 -4.26 -7.99 1.68
CA ILE A 100 -4.46 -6.54 1.84
C ILE A 100 -5.02 -5.89 0.57
N LYS A 101 -6.01 -5.01 0.76
CA LYS A 101 -6.48 -4.07 -0.26
C LYS A 101 -5.95 -2.68 0.09
N ILE A 102 -5.29 -2.04 -0.86
CA ILE A 102 -4.60 -0.76 -0.70
C ILE A 102 -5.31 0.27 -1.56
N PHE A 103 -5.72 1.36 -0.95
CA PHE A 103 -6.40 2.48 -1.59
C PHE A 103 -5.53 3.73 -1.54
N LEU A 104 -5.30 4.32 -2.70
CA LEU A 104 -4.46 5.50 -2.91
C LEU A 104 -5.19 6.49 -3.79
N ASP A 105 -5.03 7.79 -3.56
CA ASP A 105 -5.58 8.84 -4.42
C ASP A 105 -4.56 9.39 -5.44
N SER A 106 -3.31 8.94 -5.40
CA SER A 106 -2.33 9.17 -6.44
C SER A 106 -2.51 8.20 -7.60
N GLU A 107 -3.11 8.67 -8.69
CA GLU A 107 -3.28 7.87 -9.90
C GLU A 107 -1.94 7.42 -10.49
N LEU A 108 -0.93 8.30 -10.47
CA LEU A 108 0.42 8.00 -10.95
C LEU A 108 1.03 6.83 -10.17
N LEU A 109 0.99 6.88 -8.83
CA LEU A 109 1.53 5.83 -7.97
C LEU A 109 0.82 4.49 -8.21
N VAL A 110 -0.51 4.50 -8.29
CA VAL A 110 -1.31 3.30 -8.58
C VAL A 110 -0.92 2.69 -9.92
N LYS A 111 -0.81 3.49 -10.98
CA LYS A 111 -0.42 3.02 -12.31
C LYS A 111 1.01 2.50 -12.36
N GLN A 112 1.93 3.11 -11.62
CA GLN A 112 3.30 2.61 -11.49
C GLN A 112 3.34 1.28 -10.75
N MET A 113 2.67 1.16 -9.61
CA MET A 113 2.66 -0.07 -8.81
C MET A 113 1.96 -1.24 -9.53
N ASN A 114 0.95 -0.96 -10.34
CA ASN A 114 0.24 -1.96 -11.15
C ASN A 114 0.96 -2.28 -12.49
N GLY A 115 2.12 -1.67 -12.75
CA GLY A 115 2.92 -1.93 -13.95
C GLY A 115 2.38 -1.30 -15.23
N ILE A 116 1.41 -0.39 -15.15
CA ILE A 116 0.85 0.34 -16.29
C ILE A 116 1.82 1.43 -16.74
N TYR A 117 2.42 2.16 -15.79
CA TYR A 117 3.44 3.17 -16.05
C TYR A 117 4.79 2.72 -15.50
N ARG A 118 5.84 2.98 -16.30
CA ARG A 118 7.22 2.74 -15.88
C ARG A 118 7.70 3.86 -14.96
N VAL A 119 8.39 3.51 -13.88
CA VAL A 119 9.09 4.46 -13.01
C VAL A 119 10.42 4.82 -13.66
N ARG A 120 10.59 6.11 -14.06
CA ARG A 120 11.80 6.61 -14.71
C ARG A 120 12.64 7.53 -13.83
N ASN A 121 12.00 8.14 -12.82
CA ASN A 121 12.68 9.04 -11.91
C ASN A 121 13.62 8.24 -10.99
N GLY A 122 14.92 8.52 -11.05
CA GLY A 122 15.94 7.81 -10.29
C GLY A 122 15.78 7.87 -8.78
N ARG A 123 15.09 8.89 -8.24
CA ARG A 123 14.77 9.00 -6.81
C ARG A 123 13.58 8.12 -6.39
N LEU A 124 12.69 7.82 -7.33
CA LEU A 124 11.51 6.98 -7.08
C LEU A 124 11.81 5.49 -7.30
N VAL A 125 12.76 5.14 -8.15
CA VAL A 125 13.09 3.74 -8.46
C VAL A 125 13.42 2.92 -7.20
N PRO A 126 14.25 3.37 -6.25
CA PRO A 126 14.51 2.63 -5.01
C PRO A 126 13.25 2.44 -4.17
N LEU A 127 12.38 3.44 -4.10
CA LEU A 127 11.13 3.36 -3.33
C LEU A 127 10.14 2.40 -3.99
N PHE A 128 10.01 2.46 -5.31
CA PHE A 128 9.23 1.49 -6.09
C PHE A 128 9.70 0.06 -5.84
N ASN A 129 11.01 -0.19 -5.94
CA ASN A 129 11.58 -1.51 -5.72
C ASN A 129 11.35 -1.99 -4.28
N ARG A 130 11.49 -1.12 -3.29
CA ARG A 130 11.21 -1.44 -1.89
C ARG A 130 9.75 -1.80 -1.67
N ALA A 131 8.81 -1.03 -2.21
CA ALA A 131 7.39 -1.33 -2.11
C ALA A 131 7.06 -2.70 -2.76
N LYS A 132 7.62 -2.99 -3.93
CA LYS A 132 7.45 -4.29 -4.62
C LYS A 132 7.99 -5.44 -3.79
N GLU A 133 9.19 -5.29 -3.22
CA GLU A 133 9.80 -6.30 -2.35
C GLU A 133 8.90 -6.63 -1.14
N ILE A 134 8.36 -5.60 -0.47
CA ILE A 134 7.48 -5.83 0.69
C ILE A 134 6.18 -6.51 0.26
N LEU A 135 5.62 -6.14 -0.89
CA LEU A 135 4.39 -6.74 -1.42
C LEU A 135 4.52 -8.23 -1.72
N GLU A 136 5.72 -8.71 -2.09
CA GLU A 136 5.97 -10.15 -2.32
C GLU A 136 5.76 -11.01 -1.07
N ALA A 137 5.82 -10.42 0.12
CA ALA A 137 5.57 -11.11 1.37
C ALA A 137 4.07 -11.32 1.69
N PHE A 138 3.18 -10.67 0.95
CA PHE A 138 1.74 -10.86 1.10
C PHE A 138 1.26 -12.01 0.21
N GLU A 139 0.34 -12.82 0.72
CA GLU A 139 -0.29 -13.89 -0.08
C GLU A 139 -1.12 -13.34 -1.22
N SER A 140 -1.79 -12.22 -0.98
CA SER A 140 -2.60 -11.52 -1.97
C SER A 140 -2.70 -10.04 -1.63
N TYR A 141 -2.59 -9.21 -2.65
CA TYR A 141 -2.80 -7.78 -2.52
C TYR A 141 -3.51 -7.21 -3.75
N LYS A 142 -4.18 -6.09 -3.56
CA LYS A 142 -4.76 -5.29 -4.64
C LYS A 142 -4.53 -3.81 -4.37
N ILE A 143 -4.03 -3.07 -5.35
CA ILE A 143 -3.82 -1.62 -5.28
C ILE A 143 -4.84 -0.94 -6.19
N THR A 144 -5.66 -0.06 -5.61
CA THR A 144 -6.76 0.59 -6.29
C THR A 144 -6.70 2.11 -6.11
N HIS A 145 -6.88 2.83 -7.20
CA HIS A 145 -7.05 4.27 -7.17
C HIS A 145 -8.45 4.64 -6.63
N ILE A 146 -8.49 5.59 -5.73
CA ILE A 146 -9.72 6.21 -5.23
C ILE A 146 -9.66 7.73 -5.39
N ARG A 147 -10.82 8.37 -5.43
CA ARG A 147 -10.89 9.83 -5.40
C ARG A 147 -10.44 10.36 -4.04
N ARG A 148 -9.84 11.55 -4.02
CA ARG A 148 -9.32 12.20 -2.81
C ARG A 148 -10.37 12.31 -1.70
N GLU A 149 -11.64 12.55 -2.05
CA GLU A 149 -12.75 12.65 -1.11
C GLU A 149 -12.99 11.35 -0.32
N ARG A 150 -12.50 10.21 -0.83
CA ARG A 150 -12.56 8.91 -0.16
C ARG A 150 -11.28 8.57 0.61
N ASN A 151 -10.26 9.42 0.56
CA ASN A 151 -8.99 9.24 1.26
C ASN A 151 -8.75 10.29 2.36
N LYS A 152 -9.80 10.89 2.89
CA LYS A 152 -9.74 12.04 3.82
C LYS A 152 -8.98 11.75 5.09
N GLU A 153 -9.11 10.56 5.65
CA GLU A 153 -8.48 10.22 6.92
C GLU A 153 -6.96 10.12 6.78
N ALA A 154 -6.45 9.43 5.75
CA ALA A 154 -5.03 9.36 5.46
C ALA A 154 -4.46 10.75 5.09
N ASP A 155 -5.18 11.54 4.26
CA ASP A 155 -4.82 12.93 3.93
C ASP A 155 -4.70 13.81 5.20
N SER A 156 -5.66 13.71 6.11
CA SER A 156 -5.63 14.46 7.38
C SER A 156 -4.42 14.09 8.24
N LEU A 157 -4.11 12.79 8.36
CA LEU A 157 -2.96 12.31 9.11
C LEU A 157 -1.63 12.79 8.49
N ALA A 158 -1.52 12.77 7.17
CA ALA A 158 -0.34 13.26 6.47
C ALA A 158 -0.13 14.76 6.70
N ARG A 159 -1.18 15.56 6.60
CA ARG A 159 -1.12 17.01 6.87
C ARG A 159 -0.80 17.33 8.33
N GLN A 160 -1.37 16.59 9.28
CA GLN A 160 -1.04 16.74 10.69
C GLN A 160 0.44 16.50 10.97
N ALA A 161 1.05 15.52 10.29
CA ALA A 161 2.47 15.24 10.42
C ALA A 161 3.35 16.42 9.97
N VAL A 162 2.97 17.11 8.90
CA VAL A 162 3.67 18.32 8.42
C VAL A 162 3.58 19.47 9.42
N GLY A 163 2.44 19.61 10.09
CA GLY A 163 2.18 20.72 11.05
C GLY A 163 2.80 20.54 12.44
N ARG A 164 3.22 19.30 12.80
CA ARG A 164 3.75 18.97 14.14
C ARG A 164 5.27 19.03 14.26
N SER A 165 5.96 19.37 13.23
CA SER A 165 7.44 19.36 13.17
C SER A 165 8.04 20.74 13.50
#